data_095c354fe64597fabcd3392ee96e3d99
#
_entry.id   095c354fe64597fabcd3392ee96e3d99
#
_cell.length_a   1.000
_cell.length_b   1.000
_cell.length_c   1.000
_cell.angle_alpha   90.00
_cell.angle_beta   90.00
_cell.angle_gamma   90.00
#
_symmetry.space_group_name_H-M   'P 1'
#
loop_
_entity.id
_entity.type
_entity.pdbx_description
1 polymer ?
#
loop_
_entity_poly.entity_id
_entity_poly.type
_entity_poly.pdbx_seq_one_letter_code
_entity_poly.pdbx_strand_id
1 'polypeptide(L)'
;MTLEASDLISRRLQSTNGHPHPSSASGTIPDHATDLASLARATGTRFILAVFTTLSGKPCAKLVPVESADELQNEGVGFAGYAAGSIGQVPKDPDLVAIPDLSSFTPIPFIRDGLALVHCNPQVEGVPWPFAPRVVLEKVLADAARKGLSVKIGAEVEYFLVQRDEQGALRTADLRDTSRQPCYDARDVTRMYEHLTSISSAMNTLGWGNYANDHEDGNGQFEQNFKFADALTTADRVITLRYLLSVLAEQRGMTATFMPKPFADRTGTGMHMHISLWNGDTAAFPDAADPRGLGLSDLAYSFIGGILDHACALQGVLAPTVNSYKRTGATATTSGATWSPRRATYGGNDRTHYLRVPDSHRIELRGGDGSTNPYLAIAATVAAGLDGVERGLDPGAPGAGVASDALPMTLLHAMDALADDPVVTAALDAAGPGVADYFTSLKREEFFQWHNTVTPWEIDNYLTAF
;
A
#
# COMPACT_ATOMS: atom_id res chain seq x y z
N MET A 1 13.70 33.01 49.34
CA MET A 1 13.87 31.61 48.89
C MET A 1 13.04 31.39 47.66
N THR A 2 13.29 32.10 46.57
CA THR A 2 12.53 32.03 45.31
C THR A 2 13.42 32.33 44.09
N LEU A 3 14.64 31.77 44.05
CA LEU A 3 15.59 31.96 42.93
C LEU A 3 16.23 30.68 42.40
N GLU A 4 15.78 29.46 42.82
CA GLU A 4 16.39 28.20 42.38
C GLU A 4 15.59 27.44 41.32
N ALA A 5 14.33 27.81 41.04
CA ALA A 5 13.50 27.10 40.05
C ALA A 5 13.76 27.56 38.61
N SER A 6 14.14 28.81 38.39
CA SER A 6 14.43 29.34 37.04
C SER A 6 15.76 28.87 36.48
N ASP A 7 16.75 28.61 37.34
CA ASP A 7 18.08 28.13 36.93
C ASP A 7 18.10 26.64 36.57
N LEU A 8 17.22 25.84 37.16
CA LEU A 8 17.06 24.40 36.81
C LEU A 8 16.36 24.20 35.49
N ILE A 9 15.42 25.08 35.11
CA ILE A 9 14.75 25.05 33.82
C ILE A 9 15.72 25.51 32.72
N SER A 10 16.51 26.56 32.96
CA SER A 10 17.50 27.04 31.99
C SER A 10 18.64 26.05 31.72
N ARG A 11 19.07 25.28 32.72
CA ARG A 11 20.11 24.23 32.55
C ARG A 11 19.58 22.94 31.87
N ARG A 12 18.29 22.61 31.99
CA ARG A 12 17.69 21.50 31.24
C ARG A 12 17.46 21.83 29.78
N LEU A 13 17.23 23.08 29.41
CA LEU A 13 17.08 23.53 28.03
C LEU A 13 18.40 23.66 27.27
N GLN A 14 19.54 23.68 27.99
CA GLN A 14 20.87 23.75 27.36
C GLN A 14 21.57 22.40 27.17
N SER A 15 21.01 21.31 27.66
CA SER A 15 21.60 19.97 27.52
C SER A 15 20.94 19.07 26.46
N THR A 16 19.96 19.57 25.69
CA THR A 16 19.47 18.91 24.48
C THR A 16 20.14 19.57 23.26
N ASN A 17 21.43 19.40 23.16
CA ASN A 17 22.18 19.78 21.97
C ASN A 17 21.85 18.84 20.82
N GLY A 18 21.09 19.33 19.81
CA GLY A 18 21.82 19.69 18.60
C GLY A 18 22.04 18.52 17.71
N HIS A 19 20.93 17.80 17.29
CA HIS A 19 20.97 17.28 15.93
C HIS A 19 20.79 18.49 15.01
N PRO A 20 21.71 18.76 14.09
CA PRO A 20 21.53 19.82 13.11
C PRO A 20 20.29 19.46 12.29
N HIS A 21 19.31 20.36 12.27
CA HIS A 21 18.29 20.32 11.22
C HIS A 21 19.04 20.25 9.89
N PRO A 22 18.76 19.28 9.01
CA PRO A 22 19.36 19.27 7.70
C PRO A 22 19.01 20.61 7.05
N SER A 23 20.03 21.33 6.62
CA SER A 23 19.88 22.55 5.84
C SER A 23 18.94 22.22 4.68
N SER A 24 17.94 23.07 4.49
CA SER A 24 16.94 23.01 3.43
C SER A 24 17.61 23.18 2.06
N ALA A 25 18.26 22.13 1.58
CA ALA A 25 18.50 21.95 0.16
C ALA A 25 17.23 21.26 -0.40
N SER A 26 16.17 22.03 -0.59
CA SER A 26 15.09 21.65 -1.50
C SER A 26 15.67 21.72 -2.92
N GLY A 27 16.39 20.69 -3.32
CA GLY A 27 16.78 20.50 -4.71
C GLY A 27 15.53 20.21 -5.51
N THR A 28 14.87 21.24 -6.03
CA THR A 28 13.95 21.07 -7.16
C THR A 28 14.72 20.35 -8.24
N ILE A 29 14.24 19.17 -8.67
CA ILE A 29 14.80 18.45 -9.80
C ILE A 29 14.68 19.40 -11.00
N PRO A 30 15.79 19.77 -11.67
CA PRO A 30 15.73 20.68 -12.80
C PRO A 30 14.98 19.99 -13.95
N ASP A 31 14.15 20.72 -14.67
CA ASP A 31 13.41 20.26 -15.85
C ASP A 31 14.30 19.72 -16.98
N HIS A 32 15.61 19.83 -16.84
CA HIS A 32 16.62 19.43 -17.84
C HIS A 32 17.44 18.19 -17.45
N ALA A 33 17.18 17.58 -16.30
CA ALA A 33 17.91 16.36 -15.91
C ALA A 33 17.30 15.17 -16.68
N THR A 34 18.03 14.71 -17.70
CA THR A 34 17.56 13.66 -18.61
C THR A 34 18.20 12.30 -18.33
N ASP A 35 19.12 12.23 -17.37
CA ASP A 35 19.84 11.02 -16.98
C ASP A 35 20.01 10.92 -15.46
N LEU A 36 20.27 9.70 -14.98
CA LEU A 36 20.37 9.39 -13.55
C LEU A 36 21.52 10.13 -12.86
N ALA A 37 22.65 10.29 -13.54
CA ALA A 37 23.80 11.02 -13.01
C ALA A 37 23.50 12.52 -12.83
N SER A 38 22.74 13.11 -13.74
CA SER A 38 22.29 14.50 -13.64
C SER A 38 21.29 14.70 -12.53
N LEU A 39 20.31 13.78 -12.37
CA LEU A 39 19.36 13.77 -11.25
C LEU A 39 20.10 13.68 -9.91
N ALA A 40 21.06 12.77 -9.81
CA ALA A 40 21.86 12.58 -8.61
C ALA A 40 22.68 13.83 -8.25
N ARG A 41 23.34 14.47 -9.22
CA ARG A 41 24.11 15.72 -9.03
C ARG A 41 23.21 16.85 -8.56
N ALA A 42 22.04 17.02 -9.18
CA ALA A 42 21.10 18.09 -8.84
C ALA A 42 20.59 18.00 -7.41
N THR A 43 20.50 16.80 -6.86
CA THR A 43 19.96 16.51 -5.52
C THR A 43 21.05 16.24 -4.47
N GLY A 44 22.32 16.30 -4.84
CA GLY A 44 23.44 15.97 -3.93
C GLY A 44 23.47 14.47 -3.54
N THR A 45 22.88 13.62 -4.36
CA THR A 45 22.85 12.17 -4.13
C THR A 45 24.25 11.57 -4.33
N ARG A 46 24.64 10.71 -3.40
CA ARG A 46 25.90 9.95 -3.42
C ARG A 46 25.70 8.46 -3.60
N PHE A 47 24.55 7.96 -3.14
CA PHE A 47 24.18 6.55 -3.27
C PHE A 47 22.71 6.43 -3.69
N ILE A 48 22.43 5.44 -4.51
CA ILE A 48 21.11 5.17 -5.08
C ILE A 48 20.68 3.75 -4.66
N LEU A 49 19.53 3.64 -3.99
CA LEU A 49 18.83 2.37 -3.81
C LEU A 49 18.10 2.03 -5.10
N ALA A 50 18.61 1.08 -5.87
CA ALA A 50 17.91 0.51 -7.01
C ALA A 50 16.94 -0.56 -6.49
N VAL A 51 15.63 -0.25 -6.49
CA VAL A 51 14.58 -1.03 -5.82
C VAL A 51 13.69 -1.72 -6.84
N PHE A 52 13.42 -3.02 -6.64
CA PHE A 52 12.28 -3.69 -7.25
C PHE A 52 11.41 -4.34 -6.18
N THR A 53 10.16 -4.63 -6.51
CA THR A 53 9.19 -5.22 -5.57
C THR A 53 8.83 -6.63 -6.01
N THR A 54 8.80 -7.58 -5.05
CA THR A 54 8.37 -8.97 -5.30
C THR A 54 6.84 -9.09 -5.30
N LEU A 55 6.29 -10.23 -5.73
CA LEU A 55 4.84 -10.49 -5.73
C LEU A 55 4.22 -10.39 -4.32
N SER A 56 4.99 -10.69 -3.28
CA SER A 56 4.54 -10.49 -1.88
C SER A 56 4.57 -9.04 -1.40
N GLY A 57 4.96 -8.07 -2.25
CA GLY A 57 5.03 -6.66 -1.88
C GLY A 57 6.32 -6.26 -1.15
N LYS A 58 7.31 -7.15 -1.05
CA LYS A 58 8.60 -6.87 -0.42
C LYS A 58 9.49 -6.03 -1.35
N PRO A 59 9.94 -4.83 -0.94
CA PRO A 59 10.96 -4.10 -1.67
C PRO A 59 12.33 -4.76 -1.47
N CYS A 60 13.02 -5.03 -2.58
CA CYS A 60 14.39 -5.55 -2.61
C CYS A 60 15.28 -4.52 -3.27
N ALA A 61 16.48 -4.30 -2.76
CA ALA A 61 17.37 -3.25 -3.26
C ALA A 61 18.84 -3.65 -3.25
N LYS A 62 19.60 -3.00 -4.14
CA LYS A 62 21.05 -2.83 -4.02
C LYS A 62 21.38 -1.35 -3.88
N LEU A 63 22.38 -1.04 -3.08
CA LEU A 63 22.92 0.29 -2.92
C LEU A 63 24.05 0.50 -3.94
N VAL A 64 23.84 1.44 -4.87
CA VAL A 64 24.76 1.73 -5.98
C VAL A 64 25.40 3.09 -5.73
N PRO A 65 26.74 3.24 -5.79
CA PRO A 65 27.40 4.52 -5.70
C PRO A 65 27.09 5.38 -6.93
N VAL A 66 27.04 6.71 -6.76
CA VAL A 66 26.69 7.63 -7.87
C VAL A 66 27.68 7.58 -9.03
N GLU A 67 28.91 7.19 -8.78
CA GLU A 67 29.95 7.00 -9.81
C GLU A 67 29.57 5.94 -10.84
N SER A 68 28.70 4.99 -10.48
CA SER A 68 28.12 3.96 -11.36
C SER A 68 26.70 4.30 -11.84
N ALA A 69 26.28 5.57 -11.77
CA ALA A 69 24.91 5.94 -12.16
C ALA A 69 24.64 5.71 -13.66
N ASP A 70 25.63 5.95 -14.52
CA ASP A 70 25.49 5.72 -15.97
C ASP A 70 25.40 4.23 -16.29
N GLU A 71 26.18 3.38 -15.60
CA GLU A 71 26.11 1.93 -15.71
C GLU A 71 24.77 1.41 -15.20
N LEU A 72 24.33 1.88 -14.04
CA LEU A 72 23.00 1.54 -13.48
C LEU A 72 21.87 1.90 -14.45
N GLN A 73 21.91 3.07 -15.06
CA GLN A 73 20.90 3.50 -16.00
C GLN A 73 20.84 2.64 -17.26
N ASN A 74 22.00 2.30 -17.83
CA ASN A 74 22.09 1.66 -19.15
C ASN A 74 22.08 0.12 -19.08
N GLU A 75 22.67 -0.45 -18.04
CA GLU A 75 22.86 -1.89 -17.88
C GLU A 75 22.05 -2.47 -16.72
N GLY A 76 21.57 -1.60 -15.79
CA GLY A 76 20.87 -2.02 -14.60
C GLY A 76 21.78 -2.61 -13.53
N VAL A 77 21.20 -3.28 -12.54
CA VAL A 77 21.93 -3.98 -11.49
C VAL A 77 21.40 -5.40 -11.31
N GLY A 78 22.30 -6.38 -11.34
CA GLY A 78 21.98 -7.81 -11.29
C GLY A 78 21.59 -8.28 -9.87
N PHE A 79 20.67 -9.24 -9.81
CA PHE A 79 20.24 -9.93 -8.58
C PHE A 79 20.10 -11.44 -8.86
N ALA A 80 20.46 -12.27 -7.87
CA ALA A 80 20.00 -13.65 -7.84
C ALA A 80 18.51 -13.63 -7.42
N GLY A 81 17.60 -13.51 -8.39
CA GLY A 81 16.19 -13.18 -8.11
C GLY A 81 15.49 -14.22 -7.22
N TYR A 82 15.84 -15.52 -7.34
CA TYR A 82 15.29 -16.54 -6.45
C TYR A 82 15.55 -16.25 -4.95
N ALA A 83 16.66 -15.58 -4.62
CA ALA A 83 17.00 -15.22 -3.24
C ALA A 83 16.15 -14.06 -2.70
N ALA A 84 15.53 -13.27 -3.59
CA ALA A 84 14.57 -12.26 -3.18
C ALA A 84 13.25 -12.87 -2.68
N GLY A 85 12.92 -14.08 -3.15
CA GLY A 85 11.66 -14.80 -2.89
C GLY A 85 10.50 -14.22 -3.69
N SER A 86 9.46 -15.00 -3.91
CA SER A 86 8.19 -14.58 -4.56
C SER A 86 8.37 -13.76 -5.85
N ILE A 87 9.27 -14.19 -6.73
CA ILE A 87 9.57 -13.54 -8.01
C ILE A 87 9.57 -14.54 -9.19
N GLY A 88 9.09 -15.76 -8.96
CA GLY A 88 8.96 -16.79 -10.00
C GLY A 88 10.28 -17.40 -10.50
N GLN A 89 11.41 -17.15 -9.85
CA GLN A 89 12.69 -17.75 -10.21
C GLN A 89 13.10 -18.91 -9.31
N VAL A 90 13.86 -19.83 -9.87
CA VAL A 90 14.54 -20.94 -9.17
C VAL A 90 16.07 -20.78 -9.28
N PRO A 91 16.87 -21.49 -8.46
CA PRO A 91 18.34 -21.30 -8.40
C PRO A 91 19.10 -21.48 -9.71
N LYS A 92 18.52 -22.16 -10.70
CA LYS A 92 19.14 -22.40 -12.02
C LYS A 92 18.84 -21.31 -13.05
N ASP A 93 17.94 -20.37 -12.75
CA ASP A 93 17.55 -19.34 -13.69
C ASP A 93 18.65 -18.27 -13.80
N PRO A 94 18.72 -17.57 -14.95
CA PRO A 94 19.63 -16.45 -15.14
C PRO A 94 19.37 -15.32 -14.12
N ASP A 95 20.37 -14.47 -13.93
CA ASP A 95 20.25 -13.30 -13.08
C ASP A 95 19.09 -12.39 -13.52
N LEU A 96 18.39 -11.85 -12.53
CA LEU A 96 17.42 -10.79 -12.72
C LEU A 96 18.14 -9.45 -12.70
N VAL A 97 17.98 -8.65 -13.76
CA VAL A 97 18.59 -7.32 -13.89
C VAL A 97 17.50 -6.25 -13.64
N ALA A 98 17.70 -5.42 -12.63
CA ALA A 98 16.78 -4.33 -12.30
C ALA A 98 17.18 -3.06 -13.05
N ILE A 99 16.34 -2.64 -14.02
CA ILE A 99 16.53 -1.44 -14.85
C ILE A 99 15.76 -0.28 -14.22
N PRO A 100 16.39 0.86 -13.90
CA PRO A 100 15.72 1.97 -13.23
C PRO A 100 14.74 2.70 -14.14
N ASP A 101 13.58 3.07 -13.60
CA ASP A 101 12.69 4.05 -14.19
C ASP A 101 13.04 5.44 -13.62
N LEU A 102 13.65 6.28 -14.44
CA LEU A 102 14.14 7.59 -14.01
C LEU A 102 13.04 8.51 -13.47
N SER A 103 11.80 8.33 -13.95
CA SER A 103 10.64 9.12 -13.48
C SER A 103 10.30 8.86 -12.01
N SER A 104 10.77 7.73 -11.47
CA SER A 104 10.58 7.34 -10.07
C SER A 104 11.72 7.76 -9.14
N PHE A 105 12.75 8.45 -9.66
CA PHE A 105 13.88 8.89 -8.85
C PHE A 105 13.43 9.76 -7.68
N THR A 106 13.75 9.34 -6.46
CA THR A 106 13.23 9.92 -5.23
C THR A 106 14.37 10.17 -4.24
N PRO A 107 14.84 11.43 -4.08
CA PRO A 107 15.83 11.77 -3.04
C PRO A 107 15.23 11.60 -1.65
N ILE A 108 15.95 10.91 -0.76
CA ILE A 108 15.49 10.64 0.62
C ILE A 108 16.52 11.07 1.68
N PRO A 109 16.95 12.36 1.67
CA PRO A 109 17.99 12.86 2.56
C PRO A 109 17.58 12.81 4.04
N PHE A 110 16.29 12.81 4.33
CA PHE A 110 15.72 12.67 5.68
C PHE A 110 15.89 11.24 6.25
N ILE A 111 16.18 10.25 5.43
CA ILE A 111 16.61 8.91 5.88
C ILE A 111 18.13 8.88 6.08
N ARG A 112 18.88 9.29 5.05
CA ARG A 112 20.34 9.45 5.08
C ARG A 112 20.75 10.54 4.10
N ASP A 113 21.61 11.46 4.54
CA ASP A 113 22.19 12.47 3.65
C ASP A 113 22.86 11.83 2.44
N GLY A 114 22.56 12.34 1.25
CA GLY A 114 23.06 11.83 -0.02
C GLY A 114 22.48 10.51 -0.48
N LEU A 115 21.33 10.07 0.06
CA LEU A 115 20.63 8.87 -0.39
C LEU A 115 19.45 9.24 -1.29
N ALA A 116 19.30 8.49 -2.39
CA ALA A 116 18.10 8.46 -3.21
C ALA A 116 17.62 7.01 -3.42
N LEU A 117 16.38 6.87 -3.88
CA LEU A 117 15.75 5.63 -4.30
C LEU A 117 15.28 5.77 -5.74
N VAL A 118 15.35 4.69 -6.53
CA VAL A 118 14.72 4.59 -7.85
C VAL A 118 14.03 3.25 -7.97
N HIS A 119 12.77 3.24 -8.42
CA HIS A 119 12.06 2.01 -8.73
C HIS A 119 12.54 1.45 -10.07
N CYS A 120 12.72 0.13 -10.09
CA CYS A 120 13.28 -0.56 -11.25
C CYS A 120 12.27 -1.57 -11.82
N ASN A 121 12.34 -1.77 -13.12
CA ASN A 121 11.66 -2.84 -13.84
C ASN A 121 12.63 -4.01 -14.02
N PRO A 122 12.41 -5.14 -13.35
CA PRO A 122 13.23 -6.33 -13.54
C PRO A 122 13.15 -6.89 -14.96
N GLN A 123 14.27 -7.35 -15.46
CA GLN A 123 14.42 -8.05 -16.74
C GLN A 123 15.22 -9.35 -16.53
N VAL A 124 14.98 -10.33 -17.38
CA VAL A 124 15.81 -11.52 -17.50
C VAL A 124 16.21 -11.64 -18.98
N GLU A 125 17.51 -11.75 -19.27
CA GLU A 125 18.05 -11.78 -20.62
C GLU A 125 17.53 -10.63 -21.53
N GLY A 126 17.37 -9.43 -20.95
CA GLY A 126 16.91 -8.22 -21.65
C GLY A 126 15.40 -8.16 -21.91
N VAL A 127 14.61 -9.12 -21.40
CA VAL A 127 13.16 -9.13 -21.53
C VAL A 127 12.52 -8.75 -20.18
N PRO A 128 11.52 -7.83 -20.14
CA PRO A 128 10.79 -7.51 -18.93
C PRO A 128 10.28 -8.77 -18.25
N TRP A 129 10.56 -8.88 -16.93
CA TRP A 129 10.23 -10.09 -16.19
C TRP A 129 8.74 -10.12 -15.81
N PRO A 130 7.95 -11.10 -16.26
CA PRO A 130 6.51 -11.10 -16.07
C PRO A 130 6.06 -11.19 -14.59
N PHE A 131 6.89 -11.80 -13.72
CA PHE A 131 6.61 -11.92 -12.29
C PHE A 131 6.99 -10.66 -11.49
N ALA A 132 7.33 -9.56 -12.16
CA ALA A 132 7.57 -8.27 -11.53
C ALA A 132 6.24 -7.47 -11.45
N PRO A 133 5.69 -7.22 -10.25
CA PRO A 133 4.37 -6.59 -10.11
C PRO A 133 4.26 -5.21 -10.77
N ARG A 134 5.36 -4.43 -10.76
CA ARG A 134 5.39 -3.12 -11.40
C ARG A 134 5.22 -3.24 -12.91
N VAL A 135 5.85 -4.23 -13.53
CA VAL A 135 5.71 -4.53 -14.97
C VAL A 135 4.28 -4.99 -15.30
N VAL A 136 3.67 -5.81 -14.44
CA VAL A 136 2.24 -6.19 -14.57
C VAL A 136 1.35 -4.95 -14.61
N LEU A 137 1.51 -4.03 -13.66
CA LEU A 137 0.72 -2.81 -13.61
C LEU A 137 0.93 -1.94 -14.86
N GLU A 138 2.16 -1.75 -15.32
CA GLU A 138 2.47 -1.00 -16.55
C GLU A 138 1.70 -1.55 -17.76
N LYS A 139 1.60 -2.88 -17.90
CA LYS A 139 0.87 -3.51 -19.00
C LYS A 139 -0.63 -3.25 -18.91
N VAL A 140 -1.22 -3.40 -17.74
CA VAL A 140 -2.66 -3.12 -17.54
C VAL A 140 -2.97 -1.64 -17.78
N LEU A 141 -2.12 -0.72 -17.34
CA LEU A 141 -2.29 0.72 -17.60
C LEU A 141 -2.13 1.06 -19.08
N ALA A 142 -1.24 0.38 -19.80
CA ALA A 142 -1.12 0.52 -21.25
C ALA A 142 -2.40 0.05 -21.97
N ASP A 143 -3.09 -0.98 -21.45
CA ASP A 143 -4.40 -1.41 -21.98
C ASP A 143 -5.47 -0.36 -21.76
N ALA A 144 -5.55 0.24 -20.57
CA ALA A 144 -6.45 1.37 -20.29
C ALA A 144 -6.17 2.55 -21.24
N ALA A 145 -4.89 2.87 -21.46
CA ALA A 145 -4.47 3.96 -22.35
C ALA A 145 -4.88 3.71 -23.82
N ARG A 146 -4.83 2.45 -24.31
CA ARG A 146 -5.33 2.10 -25.66
C ARG A 146 -6.84 2.33 -25.82
N LYS A 147 -7.59 2.33 -24.71
CA LYS A 147 -9.04 2.68 -24.66
C LYS A 147 -9.27 4.17 -24.45
N GLY A 148 -8.21 5.01 -24.47
CA GLY A 148 -8.27 6.45 -24.26
C GLY A 148 -8.45 6.86 -22.79
N LEU A 149 -8.20 5.95 -21.85
CA LEU A 149 -8.39 6.21 -20.42
C LEU A 149 -7.05 6.21 -19.70
N SER A 150 -6.87 7.20 -18.81
CA SER A 150 -5.83 7.19 -17.78
C SER A 150 -6.45 6.97 -16.41
N VAL A 151 -5.67 6.35 -15.52
CA VAL A 151 -6.11 5.96 -14.18
C VAL A 151 -5.33 6.75 -13.14
N LYS A 152 -6.04 7.44 -12.25
CA LYS A 152 -5.43 8.09 -11.10
C LYS A 152 -5.90 7.44 -9.81
N ILE A 153 -4.98 7.26 -8.86
CA ILE A 153 -5.21 6.58 -7.59
C ILE A 153 -4.77 7.48 -6.43
N GLY A 154 -5.63 7.59 -5.41
CA GLY A 154 -5.25 8.00 -4.07
C GLY A 154 -5.19 6.75 -3.18
N ALA A 155 -4.21 6.66 -2.29
CA ALA A 155 -4.08 5.56 -1.35
C ALA A 155 -4.09 6.08 0.08
N GLU A 156 -4.86 5.41 0.93
CA GLU A 156 -4.88 5.60 2.38
C GLU A 156 -4.16 4.39 2.99
N VAL A 157 -3.01 4.64 3.62
CA VAL A 157 -2.15 3.58 4.17
C VAL A 157 -2.19 3.64 5.67
N GLU A 158 -2.96 2.75 6.27
CA GLU A 158 -3.00 2.58 7.72
C GLU A 158 -1.83 1.71 8.20
N TYR A 159 -1.35 1.99 9.41
CA TYR A 159 -0.29 1.20 10.05
C TYR A 159 -0.37 1.30 11.57
N PHE A 160 0.20 0.30 12.26
CA PHE A 160 0.39 0.37 13.70
C PHE A 160 1.85 0.71 14.04
N LEU A 161 2.03 1.54 15.08
CA LEU A 161 3.31 1.72 15.76
C LEU A 161 3.35 0.84 16.99
N VAL A 162 4.27 -0.12 16.98
CA VAL A 162 4.37 -1.16 18.00
C VAL A 162 5.77 -1.30 18.55
N GLN A 163 5.88 -1.96 19.70
CA GLN A 163 7.13 -2.40 20.31
C GLN A 163 6.94 -3.76 21.00
N ARG A 164 8.03 -4.42 21.35
CA ARG A 164 7.98 -5.62 22.19
C ARG A 164 8.34 -5.24 23.61
N ASP A 165 7.59 -5.78 24.57
CA ASP A 165 7.95 -5.66 25.99
C ASP A 165 9.12 -6.61 26.35
N GLU A 166 9.56 -6.55 27.60
CA GLU A 166 10.67 -7.38 28.12
C GLU A 166 10.41 -8.89 28.01
N GLN A 167 9.15 -9.29 27.94
CA GLN A 167 8.72 -10.69 27.76
C GLN A 167 8.55 -11.05 26.28
N GLY A 168 8.77 -10.09 25.35
CA GLY A 168 8.64 -10.28 23.92
C GLY A 168 7.21 -10.14 23.38
N ALA A 169 6.23 -9.81 24.23
CA ALA A 169 4.85 -9.62 23.81
C ALA A 169 4.69 -8.29 23.03
N LEU A 170 3.83 -8.32 22.01
CA LEU A 170 3.54 -7.14 21.19
C LEU A 170 2.72 -6.13 21.97
N ARG A 171 3.17 -4.87 21.97
CA ARG A 171 2.50 -3.71 22.60
C ARG A 171 2.45 -2.55 21.63
N THR A 172 1.53 -1.61 21.86
CA THR A 172 1.58 -0.29 21.19
C THR A 172 2.85 0.46 21.59
N ALA A 173 3.40 1.26 20.69
CA ALA A 173 4.59 2.06 20.97
C ALA A 173 4.32 3.12 22.07
N ASP A 174 3.12 3.73 22.09
CA ASP A 174 2.67 4.55 23.22
C ASP A 174 1.76 3.74 24.15
N LEU A 175 2.30 3.35 25.31
CA LEU A 175 1.56 2.60 26.33
C LEU A 175 0.42 3.40 26.99
N ARG A 176 0.36 4.73 26.80
CA ARG A 176 -0.70 5.60 27.31
C ARG A 176 -1.90 5.69 26.37
N ASP A 177 -1.78 5.13 25.17
CA ASP A 177 -2.86 5.03 24.21
C ASP A 177 -3.80 3.87 24.60
N THR A 178 -4.79 4.20 25.42
CA THR A 178 -5.72 3.24 26.06
C THR A 178 -7.19 3.63 25.92
N SER A 179 -7.49 4.61 25.07
CA SER A 179 -8.87 5.04 24.82
C SER A 179 -9.71 3.90 24.22
N ARG A 180 -10.99 3.83 24.58
CA ARG A 180 -11.95 2.94 23.90
C ARG A 180 -12.40 3.48 22.54
N GLN A 181 -12.25 4.77 22.32
CA GLN A 181 -12.55 5.48 21.08
C GLN A 181 -11.34 6.36 20.73
N PRO A 182 -10.25 5.76 20.22
CA PRO A 182 -9.00 6.46 20.00
C PRO A 182 -8.99 7.32 18.72
N CYS A 183 -9.91 7.05 17.78
CA CYS A 183 -9.96 7.72 16.49
C CYS A 183 -10.01 9.25 16.65
N TYR A 184 -9.06 9.95 16.01
CA TYR A 184 -8.90 11.42 16.06
C TYR A 184 -8.61 12.01 17.43
N ASP A 185 -8.17 11.22 18.45
CA ASP A 185 -7.82 11.76 19.75
C ASP A 185 -6.62 12.70 19.64
N ALA A 186 -6.86 13.98 19.93
CA ALA A 186 -5.82 15.02 19.77
C ALA A 186 -4.60 14.81 20.68
N ARG A 187 -4.75 14.16 21.83
CA ARG A 187 -3.64 13.88 22.75
C ARG A 187 -2.74 12.77 22.18
N ASP A 188 -3.36 11.75 21.57
CA ASP A 188 -2.65 10.61 21.01
C ASP A 188 -1.87 11.04 19.76
N VAL A 189 -2.48 11.85 18.88
CA VAL A 189 -1.78 12.52 17.76
C VAL A 189 -0.62 13.38 18.29
N THR A 190 -0.86 14.18 19.36
CA THR A 190 0.18 15.06 19.91
C THR A 190 1.34 14.28 20.53
N ARG A 191 1.08 13.14 21.17
CA ARG A 191 2.15 12.28 21.72
C ARG A 191 3.04 11.68 20.65
N MET A 192 2.50 11.41 19.46
CA MET A 192 3.23 10.88 18.32
C MET A 192 3.72 11.97 17.32
N TYR A 193 3.66 13.25 17.74
CA TYR A 193 3.99 14.42 16.94
C TYR A 193 5.32 14.28 16.17
N GLU A 194 6.41 13.91 16.83
CA GLU A 194 7.74 13.81 16.21
C GLU A 194 7.79 12.77 15.05
N HIS A 195 7.08 11.66 15.21
CA HIS A 195 7.01 10.65 14.16
C HIS A 195 6.13 11.15 13.01
N LEU A 196 4.90 11.55 13.29
CA LEU A 196 3.93 11.97 12.28
C LEU A 196 4.44 13.16 11.46
N THR A 197 5.01 14.18 12.11
CA THR A 197 5.53 15.36 11.41
C THR A 197 6.79 15.07 10.59
N SER A 198 7.63 14.11 11.01
CA SER A 198 8.78 13.71 10.21
C SER A 198 8.37 13.07 8.90
N ILE A 199 7.34 12.20 8.91
CA ILE A 199 6.77 11.59 7.71
C ILE A 199 6.07 12.64 6.84
N SER A 200 5.24 13.49 7.46
CA SER A 200 4.55 14.57 6.76
C SER A 200 5.53 15.51 6.03
N SER A 201 6.60 15.91 6.72
CA SER A 201 7.65 16.74 6.14
C SER A 201 8.38 16.04 5.00
N ALA A 202 8.65 14.73 5.14
CA ALA A 202 9.26 13.93 4.08
C ALA A 202 8.36 13.90 2.85
N MET A 203 7.07 13.57 2.99
CA MET A 203 6.10 13.53 1.89
C MET A 203 5.97 14.90 1.19
N ASN A 204 5.97 16.00 1.96
CA ASN A 204 5.86 17.34 1.39
C ASN A 204 7.16 17.78 0.68
N THR A 205 8.32 17.38 1.21
CA THR A 205 9.62 17.59 0.53
C THR A 205 9.66 16.85 -0.82
N LEU A 206 9.05 15.67 -0.89
CA LEU A 206 8.91 14.88 -2.12
C LEU A 206 7.80 15.37 -3.06
N GLY A 207 7.08 16.45 -2.70
CA GLY A 207 6.00 16.98 -3.52
C GLY A 207 4.74 16.11 -3.56
N TRP A 208 4.58 15.19 -2.59
CA TRP A 208 3.40 14.30 -2.57
C TRP A 208 2.14 14.99 -2.04
N GLY A 209 2.29 16.16 -1.39
CA GLY A 209 1.17 16.95 -0.89
C GLY A 209 0.41 16.24 0.22
N ASN A 210 1.12 15.88 1.31
CA ASN A 210 0.47 15.40 2.52
C ASN A 210 -0.51 16.46 3.04
N TYR A 211 -1.73 16.06 3.40
CA TYR A 211 -2.79 16.98 3.81
C TYR A 211 -3.48 16.60 5.13
N ALA A 212 -3.31 15.35 5.61
CA ALA A 212 -3.85 14.88 6.88
C ALA A 212 -2.93 13.83 7.51
N ASN A 213 -2.89 13.81 8.82
CA ASN A 213 -2.16 12.84 9.65
C ASN A 213 -2.97 12.64 10.92
N ASP A 214 -3.51 11.47 11.13
CA ASP A 214 -4.44 11.20 12.21
C ASP A 214 -4.18 9.88 12.93
N HIS A 215 -4.80 9.78 14.09
CA HIS A 215 -4.94 8.57 14.85
C HIS A 215 -6.17 7.82 14.36
N GLU A 216 -6.00 6.54 14.05
CA GLU A 216 -7.05 5.67 13.57
C GLU A 216 -7.79 4.93 14.70
N ASP A 217 -8.70 4.03 14.32
CA ASP A 217 -9.64 3.37 15.21
C ASP A 217 -9.01 2.37 16.22
N GLY A 218 -7.78 1.92 15.97
CA GLY A 218 -7.06 1.02 16.89
C GLY A 218 -6.04 1.77 17.74
N ASN A 219 -5.95 1.49 19.06
CA ASN A 219 -4.85 2.03 19.85
C ASN A 219 -3.50 1.71 19.20
N GLY A 220 -2.67 2.74 18.97
CA GLY A 220 -1.39 2.66 18.27
C GLY A 220 -1.49 2.66 16.74
N GLN A 221 -2.67 2.91 16.17
CA GLN A 221 -2.89 2.94 14.73
C GLN A 221 -2.92 4.38 14.22
N PHE A 222 -2.32 4.57 13.03
CA PHE A 222 -2.20 5.88 12.39
C PHE A 222 -2.41 5.77 10.89
N GLU A 223 -2.81 6.89 10.28
CA GLU A 223 -2.92 7.09 8.85
C GLU A 223 -2.28 8.42 8.45
N GLN A 224 -1.62 8.45 7.29
CA GLN A 224 -1.05 9.67 6.75
C GLN A 224 -1.35 9.78 5.25
N ASN A 225 -2.16 10.76 4.90
CA ASN A 225 -2.74 10.93 3.58
C ASN A 225 -1.92 11.86 2.70
N PHE A 226 -1.82 11.53 1.41
CA PHE A 226 -1.19 12.34 0.37
C PHE A 226 -2.08 12.43 -0.87
N LYS A 227 -1.81 13.44 -1.70
CA LYS A 227 -2.63 13.67 -2.92
C LYS A 227 -2.48 12.52 -3.91
N PHE A 228 -3.60 12.20 -4.56
CA PHE A 228 -3.64 11.23 -5.65
C PHE A 228 -2.68 11.60 -6.79
N ALA A 229 -2.24 10.60 -7.52
CA ALA A 229 -1.40 10.73 -8.70
C ALA A 229 -1.78 9.66 -9.75
N ASP A 230 -1.04 9.61 -10.84
CA ASP A 230 -1.16 8.51 -11.79
C ASP A 230 -0.91 7.16 -11.09
N ALA A 231 -1.60 6.13 -11.52
CA ALA A 231 -1.70 4.85 -10.81
C ALA A 231 -0.34 4.21 -10.52
N LEU A 232 0.60 4.22 -11.48
CA LEU A 232 1.95 3.69 -11.28
C LEU A 232 2.73 4.51 -10.24
N THR A 233 2.65 5.84 -10.33
CA THR A 233 3.27 6.76 -9.37
C THR A 233 2.74 6.54 -7.95
N THR A 234 1.43 6.32 -7.80
CA THR A 234 0.85 6.04 -6.47
C THR A 234 1.31 4.70 -5.93
N ALA A 235 1.41 3.65 -6.77
CA ALA A 235 1.94 2.36 -6.35
C ALA A 235 3.40 2.48 -5.86
N ASP A 236 4.25 3.19 -6.61
CA ASP A 236 5.64 3.49 -6.23
C ASP A 236 5.69 4.26 -4.90
N ARG A 237 4.82 5.27 -4.72
CA ARG A 237 4.71 6.05 -3.47
C ARG A 237 4.29 5.21 -2.28
N VAL A 238 3.35 4.26 -2.44
CA VAL A 238 2.94 3.36 -1.36
C VAL A 238 4.09 2.48 -0.89
N ILE A 239 4.85 1.88 -1.82
CA ILE A 239 6.05 1.09 -1.47
C ILE A 239 7.09 1.97 -0.76
N THR A 240 7.37 3.15 -1.30
CA THR A 240 8.32 4.09 -0.71
C THR A 240 7.84 4.57 0.66
N LEU A 241 6.55 4.90 0.83
CA LEU A 241 5.98 5.33 2.12
C LEU A 241 6.12 4.25 3.19
N ARG A 242 5.81 2.99 2.87
CA ARG A 242 6.00 1.88 3.80
C ARG A 242 7.47 1.74 4.24
N TYR A 243 8.40 1.92 3.30
CA TYR A 243 9.83 1.96 3.62
C TYR A 243 10.19 3.13 4.55
N LEU A 244 9.71 4.35 4.26
CA LEU A 244 9.94 5.54 5.08
C LEU A 244 9.36 5.36 6.49
N LEU A 245 8.12 4.91 6.60
CA LEU A 245 7.43 4.64 7.86
C LEU A 245 8.21 3.65 8.72
N SER A 246 8.69 2.55 8.11
CA SER A 246 9.47 1.53 8.81
C SER A 246 10.79 2.09 9.34
N VAL A 247 11.60 2.72 8.47
CA VAL A 247 12.93 3.23 8.87
C VAL A 247 12.84 4.37 9.88
N LEU A 248 11.88 5.29 9.69
CA LEU A 248 11.73 6.42 10.62
C LEU A 248 11.12 6.00 11.97
N ALA A 249 10.33 4.93 12.03
CA ALA A 249 9.90 4.31 13.27
C ALA A 249 11.07 3.62 13.99
N GLU A 250 11.87 2.83 13.28
CA GLU A 250 13.06 2.14 13.83
C GLU A 250 14.07 3.13 14.43
N GLN A 251 14.29 4.30 13.81
CA GLN A 251 15.14 5.34 14.35
C GLN A 251 14.67 5.89 15.71
N ARG A 252 13.40 5.65 16.06
CA ARG A 252 12.77 6.04 17.33
C ARG A 252 12.51 4.86 18.27
N GLY A 253 13.08 3.69 17.98
CA GLY A 253 12.91 2.47 18.78
C GLY A 253 11.52 1.86 18.68
N MET A 254 10.77 2.18 17.61
CA MET A 254 9.45 1.65 17.32
C MET A 254 9.49 0.77 16.07
N THR A 255 8.47 -0.04 15.88
CA THR A 255 8.22 -0.77 14.63
C THR A 255 6.92 -0.29 14.01
N ALA A 256 6.97 0.20 12.76
CA ALA A 256 5.77 0.37 11.96
C ALA A 256 5.37 -0.99 11.36
N THR A 257 4.12 -1.39 11.53
CA THR A 257 3.62 -2.65 10.94
C THR A 257 2.37 -2.42 10.11
N PHE A 258 2.37 -3.03 8.93
CA PHE A 258 1.26 -3.07 7.97
C PHE A 258 0.53 -4.41 8.04
N MET A 259 0.76 -5.18 9.08
CA MET A 259 0.05 -6.45 9.32
C MET A 259 -1.45 -6.19 9.40
N PRO A 260 -2.30 -6.91 8.64
CA PRO A 260 -3.74 -6.63 8.56
C PRO A 260 -4.46 -6.64 9.91
N LYS A 261 -4.04 -7.51 10.83
CA LYS A 261 -4.62 -7.65 12.17
C LYS A 261 -3.53 -8.01 13.18
N PRO A 262 -2.73 -7.03 13.66
CA PRO A 262 -1.65 -7.31 14.62
C PRO A 262 -2.16 -7.62 16.03
N PHE A 263 -3.33 -7.10 16.41
CA PHE A 263 -3.98 -7.33 17.69
C PHE A 263 -5.35 -7.97 17.49
N ALA A 264 -5.64 -9.03 18.23
CA ALA A 264 -6.91 -9.75 18.11
C ALA A 264 -8.12 -8.89 18.52
N ASP A 265 -7.92 -7.99 19.47
CA ASP A 265 -8.92 -7.20 20.16
C ASP A 265 -9.13 -5.76 19.63
N ARG A 266 -8.46 -5.37 18.56
CA ARG A 266 -8.55 -4.02 17.96
C ARG A 266 -8.99 -4.08 16.51
N THR A 267 -9.24 -2.94 15.88
CA THR A 267 -9.44 -2.86 14.44
C THR A 267 -8.20 -3.33 13.68
N GLY A 268 -8.32 -3.61 12.38
CA GLY A 268 -7.20 -3.97 11.53
C GLY A 268 -6.75 -2.79 10.66
N THR A 269 -5.62 -2.94 9.95
CA THR A 269 -5.13 -1.94 8.99
C THR A 269 -5.82 -2.08 7.64
N GLY A 270 -6.32 -0.98 7.10
CA GLY A 270 -6.79 -0.87 5.72
C GLY A 270 -5.70 -0.35 4.77
N MET A 271 -5.93 -0.55 3.50
CA MET A 271 -5.35 0.22 2.41
C MET A 271 -6.47 0.53 1.43
N HIS A 272 -7.16 1.64 1.66
CA HIS A 272 -8.23 2.06 0.78
C HIS A 272 -7.66 2.69 -0.49
N MET A 273 -8.28 2.41 -1.63
CA MET A 273 -7.88 2.98 -2.91
C MET A 273 -8.99 3.85 -3.48
N HIS A 274 -8.72 5.14 -3.61
CA HIS A 274 -9.58 6.08 -4.33
C HIS A 274 -9.22 6.06 -5.80
N ILE A 275 -10.17 5.70 -6.64
CA ILE A 275 -9.96 5.45 -8.06
C ILE A 275 -10.73 6.47 -8.87
N SER A 276 -10.11 7.04 -9.88
CA SER A 276 -10.74 7.88 -10.88
C SER A 276 -10.19 7.59 -12.28
N LEU A 277 -11.07 7.62 -13.27
CA LEU A 277 -10.71 7.51 -14.69
C LEU A 277 -10.77 8.88 -15.36
N TRP A 278 -9.86 9.08 -16.32
CA TRP A 278 -9.70 10.35 -17.01
C TRP A 278 -9.55 10.13 -18.52
N ASN A 279 -10.15 11.04 -19.29
CA ASN A 279 -9.92 11.15 -20.73
C ASN A 279 -9.15 12.47 -20.96
N GLY A 280 -7.84 12.37 -21.18
CA GLY A 280 -6.96 13.53 -21.10
C GLY A 280 -7.07 14.20 -19.71
N ASP A 281 -7.39 15.49 -19.68
CA ASP A 281 -7.55 16.27 -18.43
C ASP A 281 -9.00 16.26 -17.89
N THR A 282 -9.90 15.52 -18.52
CA THR A 282 -11.31 15.48 -18.12
C THR A 282 -11.59 14.22 -17.31
N ALA A 283 -12.12 14.39 -16.08
CA ALA A 283 -12.59 13.29 -15.27
C ALA A 283 -13.77 12.58 -15.93
N ALA A 284 -13.75 11.26 -16.02
CA ALA A 284 -14.73 10.46 -16.73
C ALA A 284 -15.93 10.00 -15.85
N PHE A 285 -15.79 10.12 -14.53
CA PHE A 285 -16.82 9.65 -13.59
C PHE A 285 -17.98 10.63 -13.38
N PRO A 286 -17.79 11.98 -13.33
CA PRO A 286 -18.87 12.88 -12.98
C PRO A 286 -19.95 12.97 -14.07
N ASP A 287 -21.24 12.91 -13.65
CA ASP A 287 -22.41 13.27 -14.44
C ASP A 287 -23.45 13.97 -13.56
N ALA A 288 -23.69 15.25 -13.86
CA ALA A 288 -24.67 16.05 -13.13
C ALA A 288 -26.14 15.63 -13.39
N ALA A 289 -26.40 14.85 -14.44
CA ALA A 289 -27.72 14.38 -14.81
C ALA A 289 -28.05 12.97 -14.27
N ASP A 290 -27.16 12.40 -13.45
CA ASP A 290 -27.27 11.05 -12.91
C ASP A 290 -28.62 10.78 -12.22
N PRO A 291 -29.46 9.86 -12.74
CA PRO A 291 -30.77 9.55 -12.16
C PRO A 291 -30.67 8.74 -10.85
N ARG A 292 -29.51 8.15 -10.54
CA ARG A 292 -29.28 7.35 -9.32
C ARG A 292 -28.82 8.20 -8.13
N GLY A 293 -28.49 9.48 -8.38
CA GLY A 293 -28.24 10.47 -7.33
C GLY A 293 -26.85 10.45 -6.70
N LEU A 294 -25.89 9.73 -7.27
CA LEU A 294 -24.49 9.74 -6.83
C LEU A 294 -23.62 10.69 -7.67
N GLY A 295 -24.19 11.29 -8.73
CA GLY A 295 -23.51 12.19 -9.65
C GLY A 295 -22.53 11.47 -10.58
N LEU A 296 -22.74 10.19 -10.88
CA LEU A 296 -21.84 9.33 -11.64
C LEU A 296 -22.35 9.07 -13.06
N SER A 297 -21.44 8.98 -14.01
CA SER A 297 -21.70 8.58 -15.40
C SER A 297 -22.00 7.08 -15.53
N ASP A 298 -22.61 6.67 -16.63
CA ASP A 298 -22.81 5.25 -16.97
C ASP A 298 -21.49 4.49 -17.01
N LEU A 299 -20.40 5.11 -17.48
CA LEU A 299 -19.07 4.54 -17.44
C LEU A 299 -18.64 4.22 -16.01
N ALA A 300 -18.86 5.15 -15.06
CA ALA A 300 -18.52 4.94 -13.66
C ALA A 300 -19.35 3.81 -13.05
N TYR A 301 -20.64 3.73 -13.34
CA TYR A 301 -21.48 2.62 -12.88
C TYR A 301 -21.04 1.29 -13.48
N SER A 302 -20.71 1.24 -14.75
CA SER A 302 -20.19 0.01 -15.37
C SER A 302 -18.84 -0.40 -14.80
N PHE A 303 -17.97 0.55 -14.47
CA PHE A 303 -16.71 0.29 -13.79
C PHE A 303 -16.94 -0.27 -12.36
N ILE A 304 -17.89 0.29 -11.61
CA ILE A 304 -18.34 -0.26 -10.32
C ILE A 304 -18.87 -1.68 -10.51
N GLY A 305 -19.73 -1.89 -11.54
CA GLY A 305 -20.30 -3.21 -11.86
C GLY A 305 -19.22 -4.27 -12.06
N GLY A 306 -18.16 -3.95 -12.79
CA GLY A 306 -17.03 -4.86 -13.00
C GLY A 306 -16.29 -5.19 -11.71
N ILE A 307 -15.97 -4.19 -10.89
CA ILE A 307 -15.30 -4.44 -9.59
C ILE A 307 -16.17 -5.33 -8.68
N LEU A 308 -17.48 -5.15 -8.68
CA LEU A 308 -18.39 -5.98 -7.86
C LEU A 308 -18.52 -7.41 -8.40
N ASP A 309 -18.57 -7.59 -9.72
CA ASP A 309 -18.64 -8.90 -10.39
C ASP A 309 -17.40 -9.76 -10.06
N HIS A 310 -16.22 -9.13 -10.01
CA HIS A 310 -14.95 -9.76 -9.71
C HIS A 310 -14.52 -9.66 -8.23
N ALA A 311 -15.37 -9.16 -7.33
CA ALA A 311 -14.98 -8.84 -5.96
C ALA A 311 -14.39 -10.01 -5.17
N CYS A 312 -14.91 -11.23 -5.37
CA CYS A 312 -14.39 -12.43 -4.69
C CYS A 312 -12.96 -12.76 -5.11
N ALA A 313 -12.66 -12.67 -6.39
CA ALA A 313 -11.33 -12.90 -6.95
C ALA A 313 -10.36 -11.77 -6.54
N LEU A 314 -10.84 -10.53 -6.56
CA LEU A 314 -10.06 -9.37 -6.12
C LEU A 314 -9.60 -9.48 -4.68
N GLN A 315 -10.37 -10.12 -3.77
CA GLN A 315 -9.92 -10.36 -2.41
C GLN A 315 -8.61 -11.18 -2.35
N GLY A 316 -8.32 -12.01 -3.33
CA GLY A 316 -7.05 -12.71 -3.42
C GLY A 316 -5.82 -11.81 -3.48
N VAL A 317 -5.93 -10.64 -4.11
CA VAL A 317 -4.84 -9.64 -4.21
C VAL A 317 -4.99 -8.49 -3.21
N LEU A 318 -6.22 -8.18 -2.79
CA LEU A 318 -6.51 -7.09 -1.85
C LEU A 318 -6.32 -7.51 -0.39
N ALA A 319 -6.52 -8.79 -0.08
CA ALA A 319 -6.38 -9.38 1.25
C ALA A 319 -5.51 -10.65 1.17
N PRO A 320 -4.19 -10.51 0.85
CA PRO A 320 -3.38 -11.60 0.31
C PRO A 320 -2.71 -12.47 1.38
N THR A 321 -3.14 -12.42 2.65
CA THR A 321 -2.53 -13.19 3.75
C THR A 321 -3.57 -13.92 4.60
N VAL A 322 -3.18 -14.97 5.30
CA VAL A 322 -4.06 -15.62 6.29
C VAL A 322 -4.50 -14.65 7.39
N ASN A 323 -3.69 -13.66 7.68
CA ASN A 323 -4.00 -12.63 8.67
C ASN A 323 -5.05 -11.61 8.17
N SER A 324 -5.16 -11.39 6.87
CA SER A 324 -6.15 -10.52 6.23
C SER A 324 -7.58 -10.91 6.64
N TYR A 325 -7.87 -12.21 6.71
CA TYR A 325 -9.21 -12.74 7.02
C TYR A 325 -9.56 -12.67 8.52
N LYS A 326 -8.59 -12.38 9.38
CA LYS A 326 -8.84 -11.98 10.76
C LYS A 326 -9.31 -10.54 10.87
N ARG A 327 -8.94 -9.66 9.91
CA ARG A 327 -9.48 -8.31 9.79
C ARG A 327 -10.91 -8.33 9.27
N THR A 328 -11.18 -8.98 8.13
CA THR A 328 -12.51 -9.06 7.52
C THR A 328 -13.50 -9.88 8.34
N GLY A 329 -13.02 -10.86 9.10
CA GLY A 329 -13.81 -11.69 10.00
C GLY A 329 -14.07 -11.10 11.39
N ALA A 330 -13.47 -9.97 11.74
CA ALA A 330 -13.61 -9.38 13.07
C ALA A 330 -15.07 -9.00 13.39
N THR A 331 -15.56 -9.39 14.56
CA THR A 331 -16.94 -9.16 15.00
C THR A 331 -17.04 -8.18 16.16
N ALA A 332 -15.98 -8.06 16.96
CA ALA A 332 -15.93 -7.16 18.12
C ALA A 332 -14.49 -6.70 18.34
N THR A 333 -14.36 -5.49 18.89
CA THR A 333 -13.08 -4.88 19.28
C THR A 333 -13.22 -4.30 20.68
N THR A 334 -12.10 -4.12 21.38
CA THR A 334 -12.04 -3.40 22.66
C THR A 334 -11.85 -1.90 22.45
N SER A 335 -11.36 -1.49 21.28
CA SER A 335 -11.25 -0.10 20.86
C SER A 335 -11.63 0.06 19.39
N GLY A 336 -12.34 1.14 19.07
CA GLY A 336 -12.77 1.47 17.72
C GLY A 336 -13.86 0.55 17.17
N ALA A 337 -14.18 0.75 15.89
CA ALA A 337 -15.15 -0.02 15.13
C ALA A 337 -14.48 -0.89 14.06
N THR A 338 -15.19 -1.90 13.56
CA THR A 338 -14.75 -2.69 12.42
C THR A 338 -15.51 -2.27 11.18
N TRP A 339 -14.86 -1.57 10.27
CA TRP A 339 -15.45 -1.05 9.03
C TRP A 339 -15.12 -1.91 7.80
N SER A 340 -14.47 -3.06 8.00
CA SER A 340 -14.10 -3.96 6.90
C SER A 340 -15.33 -4.58 6.25
N PRO A 341 -15.53 -4.43 4.93
CA PRO A 341 -16.70 -4.95 4.24
C PRO A 341 -16.70 -6.49 4.20
N ARG A 342 -17.90 -7.08 4.27
CA ARG A 342 -18.12 -8.54 4.18
C ARG A 342 -18.86 -8.98 2.94
N ARG A 343 -19.36 -8.05 2.18
CA ARG A 343 -20.15 -8.28 0.96
C ARG A 343 -19.72 -7.28 -0.12
N ALA A 344 -19.79 -7.70 -1.36
CA ALA A 344 -19.55 -6.87 -2.53
C ALA A 344 -20.75 -5.93 -2.74
N THR A 345 -20.73 -4.77 -2.11
CA THR A 345 -21.78 -3.74 -2.18
C THR A 345 -21.19 -2.39 -2.56
N TYR A 346 -22.03 -1.49 -3.11
CA TYR A 346 -21.65 -0.10 -3.32
C TYR A 346 -22.75 0.86 -2.83
N GLY A 347 -22.36 2.07 -2.53
CA GLY A 347 -23.31 3.12 -2.12
C GLY A 347 -22.65 4.49 -2.11
N GLY A 348 -23.38 5.48 -1.62
CA GLY A 348 -22.89 6.85 -1.48
C GLY A 348 -21.80 6.97 -0.41
N ASN A 349 -21.79 8.10 0.29
CA ASN A 349 -20.81 8.38 1.34
C ASN A 349 -21.09 7.56 2.63
N ASP A 350 -21.06 6.22 2.49
CA ASP A 350 -21.30 5.24 3.54
C ASP A 350 -20.13 4.26 3.63
N ARG A 351 -19.45 4.22 4.78
CA ARG A 351 -18.26 3.40 5.05
C ARG A 351 -18.54 1.92 5.23
N THR A 352 -19.80 1.46 5.18
CA THR A 352 -20.16 0.03 5.32
C THR A 352 -20.04 -0.72 3.99
N HIS A 353 -19.92 -0.01 2.86
CA HIS A 353 -19.83 -0.60 1.53
C HIS A 353 -18.41 -1.03 1.14
N TYR A 354 -18.32 -2.02 0.26
CA TYR A 354 -17.08 -2.44 -0.39
C TYR A 354 -16.55 -1.36 -1.33
N LEU A 355 -17.47 -0.74 -2.08
CA LEU A 355 -17.21 0.45 -2.89
C LEU A 355 -18.05 1.61 -2.36
N ARG A 356 -17.38 2.60 -1.81
CA ARG A 356 -17.98 3.85 -1.36
C ARG A 356 -17.81 4.91 -2.43
N VAL A 357 -18.83 5.72 -2.66
CA VAL A 357 -18.79 6.89 -3.53
C VAL A 357 -18.80 8.14 -2.63
N PRO A 358 -17.63 8.66 -2.23
CA PRO A 358 -17.56 9.82 -1.33
C PRO A 358 -18.00 11.12 -2.03
N ASP A 359 -17.73 11.21 -3.32
CA ASP A 359 -18.14 12.29 -4.22
C ASP A 359 -18.20 11.77 -5.67
N SER A 360 -18.67 12.60 -6.62
CA SER A 360 -18.83 12.20 -8.02
C SER A 360 -17.53 11.98 -8.80
N HIS A 361 -16.38 12.36 -8.25
CA HIS A 361 -15.12 12.30 -8.99
C HIS A 361 -14.34 11.01 -8.78
N ARG A 362 -14.68 10.20 -7.75
CA ARG A 362 -13.95 9.01 -7.37
C ARG A 362 -14.83 7.97 -6.71
N ILE A 363 -14.37 6.74 -6.79
CA ILE A 363 -14.86 5.62 -5.97
C ILE A 363 -13.75 5.20 -5.01
N GLU A 364 -14.11 4.75 -3.83
CA GLU A 364 -13.19 4.23 -2.82
C GLU A 364 -13.40 2.73 -2.66
N LEU A 365 -12.39 1.94 -3.01
CA LEU A 365 -12.35 0.50 -2.77
C LEU A 365 -11.78 0.22 -1.38
N ARG A 366 -12.59 -0.41 -0.53
CA ARG A 366 -12.31 -0.62 0.90
C ARG A 366 -11.91 -2.05 1.28
N GLY A 367 -11.83 -2.94 0.27
CA GLY A 367 -11.49 -4.37 0.48
C GLY A 367 -10.03 -4.62 0.82
N GLY A 368 -9.12 -3.71 0.47
CA GLY A 368 -7.67 -3.85 0.65
C GLY A 368 -7.22 -3.67 2.10
N ASP A 369 -6.09 -4.28 2.44
CA ASP A 369 -5.44 -4.15 3.75
C ASP A 369 -3.97 -3.77 3.66
N GLY A 370 -3.33 -3.53 4.82
CA GLY A 370 -1.95 -3.08 4.92
C GLY A 370 -0.91 -4.00 4.27
N SER A 371 -1.21 -5.27 4.03
CA SER A 371 -0.30 -6.25 3.40
C SER A 371 -0.41 -6.30 1.87
N THR A 372 -1.38 -5.61 1.30
CA THR A 372 -1.66 -5.61 -0.15
C THR A 372 -0.45 -5.13 -0.97
N ASN A 373 -0.12 -5.85 -2.05
CA ASN A 373 0.83 -5.34 -3.04
C ASN A 373 0.14 -4.28 -3.91
N PRO A 374 0.53 -2.99 -3.85
CA PRO A 374 -0.19 -1.92 -4.54
C PRO A 374 -0.21 -2.07 -6.05
N TYR A 375 0.84 -2.62 -6.66
CA TYR A 375 0.89 -2.83 -8.10
C TYR A 375 -0.15 -3.85 -8.55
N LEU A 376 -0.20 -5.02 -7.89
CA LEU A 376 -1.15 -6.08 -8.24
C LEU A 376 -2.59 -5.67 -7.93
N ALA A 377 -2.80 -5.01 -6.79
CA ALA A 377 -4.12 -4.54 -6.39
C ALA A 377 -4.70 -3.55 -7.39
N ILE A 378 -3.90 -2.56 -7.81
CA ILE A 378 -4.33 -1.58 -8.81
C ILE A 378 -4.55 -2.26 -10.16
N ALA A 379 -3.62 -3.13 -10.60
CA ALA A 379 -3.74 -3.83 -11.88
C ALA A 379 -5.03 -4.67 -11.95
N ALA A 380 -5.27 -5.53 -10.96
CA ALA A 380 -6.46 -6.37 -10.92
C ALA A 380 -7.76 -5.53 -10.83
N THR A 381 -7.78 -4.49 -10.01
CA THR A 381 -8.96 -3.62 -9.83
C THR A 381 -9.28 -2.84 -11.12
N VAL A 382 -8.26 -2.31 -11.79
CA VAL A 382 -8.43 -1.59 -13.06
C VAL A 382 -8.94 -2.54 -14.14
N ALA A 383 -8.38 -3.74 -14.25
CA ALA A 383 -8.83 -4.74 -15.23
C ALA A 383 -10.29 -5.16 -14.98
N ALA A 384 -10.64 -5.44 -13.73
CA ALA A 384 -12.02 -5.77 -13.33
C ALA A 384 -13.01 -4.64 -13.67
N GLY A 385 -12.66 -3.40 -13.35
CA GLY A 385 -13.50 -2.26 -13.67
C GLY A 385 -13.64 -2.03 -15.17
N LEU A 386 -12.57 -2.20 -15.96
CA LEU A 386 -12.59 -2.05 -17.42
C LEU A 386 -13.39 -3.18 -18.09
N ASP A 387 -13.36 -4.40 -17.57
CA ASP A 387 -14.26 -5.50 -18.02
C ASP A 387 -15.72 -5.10 -17.85
N GLY A 388 -16.07 -4.50 -16.71
CA GLY A 388 -17.40 -3.97 -16.48
C GLY A 388 -17.82 -2.90 -17.50
N VAL A 389 -16.89 -1.99 -17.83
CA VAL A 389 -17.13 -0.96 -18.88
C VAL A 389 -17.33 -1.61 -20.26
N GLU A 390 -16.51 -2.58 -20.64
CA GLU A 390 -16.62 -3.29 -21.93
C GLU A 390 -17.93 -4.07 -22.06
N ARG A 391 -18.37 -4.68 -20.98
CA ARG A 391 -19.61 -5.47 -20.94
C ARG A 391 -20.85 -4.61 -20.69
N GLY A 392 -20.68 -3.31 -20.37
CA GLY A 392 -21.78 -2.41 -20.00
C GLY A 392 -22.53 -2.89 -18.76
N LEU A 393 -21.81 -3.40 -17.75
CA LEU A 393 -22.42 -3.98 -16.54
C LEU A 393 -23.17 -2.90 -15.74
N ASP A 394 -24.37 -3.24 -15.31
CA ASP A 394 -25.15 -2.44 -14.38
C ASP A 394 -24.97 -3.00 -12.94
N PRO A 395 -24.39 -2.24 -11.99
CA PRO A 395 -24.25 -2.71 -10.61
C PRO A 395 -25.58 -2.76 -9.84
N GLY A 396 -26.70 -2.36 -10.46
CA GLY A 396 -27.99 -2.22 -9.80
C GLY A 396 -28.14 -0.93 -9.01
N ALA A 397 -29.13 -0.84 -8.13
CA ALA A 397 -29.35 0.34 -7.29
C ALA A 397 -28.28 0.44 -6.16
N PRO A 398 -27.80 1.65 -5.84
CA PRO A 398 -26.90 1.84 -4.71
C PRO A 398 -27.59 1.52 -3.38
N GLY A 399 -26.82 0.99 -2.42
CA GLY A 399 -27.30 0.68 -1.08
C GLY A 399 -27.81 -0.74 -0.87
N ALA A 400 -28.65 -0.93 0.15
CA ALA A 400 -29.18 -2.23 0.53
C ALA A 400 -30.18 -2.75 -0.51
N GLY A 401 -30.02 -3.98 -1.00
CA GLY A 401 -30.99 -4.63 -1.88
C GLY A 401 -30.39 -5.30 -3.11
N VAL A 402 -29.18 -4.97 -3.49
CA VAL A 402 -28.46 -5.76 -4.50
C VAL A 402 -28.08 -7.09 -3.85
N ALA A 403 -28.46 -8.21 -4.47
CA ALA A 403 -28.00 -9.53 -4.05
C ALA A 403 -26.48 -9.56 -4.28
N SER A 404 -25.72 -9.18 -3.25
CA SER A 404 -24.29 -9.17 -3.33
C SER A 404 -23.73 -10.46 -2.74
N ASP A 405 -22.74 -11.02 -3.40
CA ASP A 405 -22.04 -12.19 -2.88
C ASP A 405 -21.28 -11.87 -1.60
N ALA A 406 -21.23 -12.83 -0.70
CA ALA A 406 -20.36 -12.75 0.45
C ALA A 406 -18.91 -12.83 -0.01
N LEU A 407 -18.07 -11.92 0.47
CA LEU A 407 -16.63 -11.97 0.21
C LEU A 407 -16.01 -13.22 0.84
N PRO A 408 -14.92 -13.75 0.29
CA PRO A 408 -14.20 -14.89 0.85
C PRO A 408 -13.88 -14.71 2.33
N MET A 409 -14.03 -15.77 3.11
CA MET A 409 -13.79 -15.76 4.56
C MET A 409 -12.41 -16.31 4.94
N THR A 410 -11.68 -16.87 4.00
CA THR A 410 -10.31 -17.39 4.19
C THR A 410 -9.47 -17.12 2.96
N LEU A 411 -8.15 -17.13 3.16
CA LEU A 411 -7.21 -17.02 2.04
C LEU A 411 -7.41 -18.12 1.00
N LEU A 412 -7.75 -19.34 1.44
CA LEU A 412 -7.98 -20.46 0.52
C LEU A 412 -9.18 -20.18 -0.39
N HIS A 413 -10.31 -19.76 0.16
CA HIS A 413 -11.50 -19.40 -0.62
C HIS A 413 -11.24 -18.26 -1.61
N ALA A 414 -10.41 -17.28 -1.22
CA ALA A 414 -10.04 -16.19 -2.13
C ALA A 414 -9.13 -16.66 -3.26
N MET A 415 -8.23 -17.61 -2.99
CA MET A 415 -7.39 -18.21 -4.02
C MET A 415 -8.18 -19.10 -4.98
N ASP A 416 -9.22 -19.78 -4.49
CA ASP A 416 -10.12 -20.54 -5.34
C ASP A 416 -10.90 -19.59 -6.26
N ALA A 417 -11.49 -18.53 -5.71
CA ALA A 417 -12.19 -17.50 -6.49
C ALA A 417 -11.28 -16.79 -7.52
N LEU A 418 -10.04 -16.51 -7.16
CA LEU A 418 -9.07 -15.90 -8.08
C LEU A 418 -8.71 -16.85 -9.23
N ALA A 419 -8.47 -18.13 -8.93
CA ALA A 419 -8.11 -19.12 -9.95
C ALA A 419 -9.24 -19.36 -10.98
N ASP A 420 -10.49 -19.20 -10.55
CA ASP A 420 -11.67 -19.40 -11.39
C ASP A 420 -12.06 -18.13 -12.17
N ASP A 421 -11.45 -16.96 -11.88
CA ASP A 421 -11.79 -15.68 -12.50
C ASP A 421 -10.87 -15.36 -13.68
N PRO A 422 -11.37 -15.41 -14.93
CA PRO A 422 -10.55 -15.20 -16.12
C PRO A 422 -10.02 -13.75 -16.27
N VAL A 423 -10.71 -12.76 -15.71
CA VAL A 423 -10.32 -11.35 -15.84
C VAL A 423 -9.19 -11.02 -14.87
N VAL A 424 -9.32 -11.43 -13.60
CA VAL A 424 -8.29 -11.19 -12.58
C VAL A 424 -7.02 -12.01 -12.89
N THR A 425 -7.17 -13.27 -13.33
CA THR A 425 -6.00 -14.08 -13.76
C THR A 425 -5.30 -13.47 -14.96
N ALA A 426 -6.04 -13.02 -15.98
CA ALA A 426 -5.46 -12.33 -17.14
C ALA A 426 -4.77 -11.03 -16.76
N ALA A 427 -5.29 -10.29 -15.77
CA ALA A 427 -4.64 -9.07 -15.27
C ALA A 427 -3.29 -9.37 -14.60
N LEU A 428 -3.20 -10.43 -13.80
CA LEU A 428 -1.93 -10.86 -13.22
C LEU A 428 -0.94 -11.36 -14.28
N ASP A 429 -1.43 -12.01 -15.32
CA ASP A 429 -0.67 -12.52 -16.45
C ASP A 429 -0.41 -11.47 -17.56
N ALA A 430 -0.77 -10.19 -17.35
CA ALA A 430 -0.67 -9.15 -18.38
C ALA A 430 0.76 -8.92 -18.91
N ALA A 431 1.77 -9.22 -18.11
CA ALA A 431 3.19 -9.16 -18.51
C ALA A 431 3.73 -10.46 -19.11
N GLY A 432 3.02 -11.57 -18.93
CA GLY A 432 3.35 -12.90 -19.42
C GLY A 432 2.68 -13.99 -18.58
N PRO A 433 2.56 -15.19 -19.13
CA PRO A 433 1.76 -16.26 -18.50
C PRO A 433 2.41 -16.83 -17.24
N GLY A 434 1.56 -17.40 -16.37
CA GLY A 434 1.96 -18.18 -15.20
C GLY A 434 2.14 -17.37 -13.91
N VAL A 435 1.94 -16.06 -13.93
CA VAL A 435 2.03 -15.21 -12.73
C VAL A 435 0.85 -15.50 -11.80
N ALA A 436 -0.37 -15.61 -12.32
CA ALA A 436 -1.56 -15.92 -11.55
C ALA A 436 -1.48 -17.30 -10.88
N ASP A 437 -1.05 -18.31 -11.61
CA ASP A 437 -0.87 -19.67 -11.08
C ASP A 437 0.22 -19.71 -9.98
N TYR A 438 1.33 -19.06 -10.22
CA TYR A 438 2.42 -18.99 -9.23
C TYR A 438 1.98 -18.25 -7.97
N PHE A 439 1.33 -17.09 -8.10
CA PHE A 439 0.81 -16.32 -6.97
C PHE A 439 -0.20 -17.14 -6.16
N THR A 440 -1.16 -17.77 -6.83
CA THR A 440 -2.18 -18.62 -6.21
C THR A 440 -1.53 -19.80 -5.46
N SER A 441 -0.54 -20.44 -6.07
CA SER A 441 0.20 -21.55 -5.45
C SER A 441 0.94 -21.12 -4.19
N LEU A 442 1.65 -20.00 -4.24
CA LEU A 442 2.33 -19.42 -3.05
C LEU A 442 1.35 -19.16 -1.90
N LYS A 443 0.18 -18.60 -2.22
CA LYS A 443 -0.82 -18.24 -1.21
C LYS A 443 -1.55 -19.45 -0.64
N ARG A 444 -1.78 -20.46 -1.44
CA ARG A 444 -2.29 -21.77 -0.95
C ARG A 444 -1.27 -22.46 -0.04
N GLU A 445 0.01 -22.41 -0.41
CA GLU A 445 1.08 -22.94 0.46
C GLU A 445 1.13 -22.20 1.80
N GLU A 446 1.08 -20.85 1.80
CA GLU A 446 0.99 -20.03 3.03
C GLU A 446 -0.19 -20.46 3.90
N PHE A 447 -1.37 -20.66 3.28
CA PHE A 447 -2.56 -21.11 4.01
C PHE A 447 -2.34 -22.47 4.69
N PHE A 448 -1.80 -23.46 3.99
CA PHE A 448 -1.59 -24.78 4.55
C PHE A 448 -0.47 -24.83 5.58
N GLN A 449 0.59 -24.04 5.41
CA GLN A 449 1.63 -23.89 6.44
C GLN A 449 1.05 -23.34 7.74
N TRP A 450 0.20 -22.30 7.65
CA TRP A 450 -0.48 -21.75 8.82
C TRP A 450 -1.51 -22.74 9.40
N HIS A 451 -2.34 -23.35 8.54
CA HIS A 451 -3.41 -24.28 8.96
C HIS A 451 -2.89 -25.52 9.68
N ASN A 452 -1.74 -26.04 9.28
CA ASN A 452 -1.11 -27.20 9.87
C ASN A 452 -0.37 -26.89 11.20
N THR A 453 -0.29 -25.62 11.60
CA THR A 453 0.34 -25.22 12.85
C THR A 453 -0.66 -25.35 14.00
N VAL A 454 -0.34 -26.22 14.97
CA VAL A 454 -1.17 -26.36 16.20
C VAL A 454 -1.07 -25.07 17.03
N THR A 455 -2.21 -24.50 17.32
CA THR A 455 -2.32 -23.22 18.03
C THR A 455 -2.63 -23.40 19.52
N PRO A 456 -2.28 -22.42 20.39
CA PRO A 456 -2.73 -22.44 21.80
C PRO A 456 -4.24 -22.60 21.93
N TRP A 457 -5.02 -21.99 21.04
CA TRP A 457 -6.48 -22.11 21.05
C TRP A 457 -6.95 -23.58 20.90
N GLU A 458 -6.30 -24.35 20.02
CA GLU A 458 -6.62 -25.77 19.84
C GLU A 458 -6.22 -26.59 21.07
N ILE A 459 -5.08 -26.29 21.66
CA ILE A 459 -4.65 -26.95 22.92
C ILE A 459 -5.64 -26.66 24.04
N ASP A 460 -6.04 -25.38 24.21
CA ASP A 460 -6.97 -24.98 25.26
C ASP A 460 -8.37 -25.63 25.11
N ASN A 461 -8.81 -25.85 23.86
CA ASN A 461 -10.16 -26.36 23.59
C ASN A 461 -10.21 -27.88 23.42
N TYR A 462 -9.13 -28.53 22.96
CA TYR A 462 -9.20 -29.93 22.52
C TYR A 462 -8.34 -30.91 23.32
N LEU A 463 -7.32 -30.44 24.07
CA LEU A 463 -6.35 -31.33 24.73
C LEU A 463 -7.01 -32.37 25.64
N THR A 464 -8.09 -32.01 26.32
CA THR A 464 -8.82 -32.89 27.26
C THR A 464 -10.32 -32.97 26.94
N ALA A 465 -10.74 -32.56 25.74
CA ALA A 465 -12.16 -32.48 25.40
C ALA A 465 -12.80 -33.84 25.05
N PHE A 466 -11.99 -34.87 24.72
CA PHE A 466 -12.42 -36.20 24.28
C PHE A 466 -11.86 -37.31 25.16
#